data_61fb206228ae1b1f975f92181f2722aa
#
_entry.id   61fb206228ae1b1f975f92181f2722aa
#
_cell.length_a   1.000
_cell.length_b   1.000
_cell.length_c   1.000
_cell.angle_alpha   90.00
_cell.angle_beta   90.00
_cell.angle_gamma   90.00
#
_symmetry.space_group_name_H-M   'P 1'
#
loop_
_entity.id
_entity.type
_entity.pdbx_description
1 polymer ?
#
loop_
_entity_poly.entity_id
_entity_poly.type
_entity_poly.pdbx_seq_one_letter_code
_entity_poly.pdbx_strand_id
1 'polypeptide(L)'
;LLAALMPFAAGAQDARQRTAETIVADALAQLPAQTPKAFDSLMQELAATGADGIRMMAAMLVPAAEGKNAPVEYAINGVVSYVTAAGREELAREIRAGLTDAVAASTDKPNQAFLLSQLQLCATAAEAPVFVKYAADEYLADYAVRGLISTPGTDGEILALIDASPAPDALLAYAAAEKRLAAAEPALLKWAADPKAGTPTKEAVYNALAKCGTAASIAPLAAAAKADGYAFTKTDATGAYVALLARLAAAGNSKAVAAAKALRKTGMPQNVRAAGLGIVLG
;
A
#
# COMPACT_ATOMS: atom_id res chain seq x y z
N LEU A 1 19.55 74.54 19.16
CA LEU A 1 19.91 73.12 19.17
C LEU A 1 18.65 72.30 19.14
N LEU A 2 18.26 71.80 17.90
CA LEU A 2 17.21 70.83 17.72
C LEU A 2 17.91 69.45 17.63
N ALA A 3 17.66 68.59 18.61
CA ALA A 3 18.03 67.19 18.55
C ALA A 3 16.90 66.42 17.85
N ALA A 4 17.18 65.90 16.65
CA ALA A 4 16.29 65.02 15.94
C ALA A 4 16.31 63.61 16.59
N LEU A 5 15.18 63.18 17.16
CA LEU A 5 14.93 61.78 17.52
C LEU A 5 14.62 61.02 16.22
N MET A 6 15.53 60.18 15.80
CA MET A 6 15.22 59.12 14.82
C MET A 6 14.50 57.96 15.52
N PRO A 7 13.36 57.49 15.01
CA PRO A 7 12.76 56.29 15.56
C PRO A 7 13.54 55.06 15.07
N PHE A 8 13.96 54.24 16.01
CA PHE A 8 14.47 52.90 15.78
C PHE A 8 13.32 52.01 15.27
N ALA A 9 13.22 51.86 13.97
CA ALA A 9 12.36 50.85 13.31
C ALA A 9 13.23 49.67 12.87
N ALA A 10 13.83 49.00 13.82
CA ALA A 10 14.62 47.80 13.58
C ALA A 10 14.05 46.66 14.41
N GLY A 11 12.94 46.09 13.99
CA GLY A 11 12.35 44.95 14.70
C GLY A 11 11.20 44.26 14.03
N ALA A 12 10.73 44.74 12.86
CA ALA A 12 9.53 44.21 12.23
C ALA A 12 9.80 43.55 10.85
N GLN A 13 11.03 43.52 10.38
CA GLN A 13 11.38 42.94 9.09
C GLN A 13 11.91 41.51 9.16
N ASP A 14 12.40 41.02 10.29
CA ASP A 14 13.01 39.70 10.42
C ASP A 14 12.02 38.52 10.53
N ALA A 15 10.75 38.81 10.85
CA ALA A 15 9.75 37.74 10.97
C ALA A 15 9.22 37.20 9.59
N ARG A 16 9.62 37.81 8.48
CA ARG A 16 9.06 37.50 7.15
C ARG A 16 9.97 36.67 6.22
N GLN A 17 11.17 36.31 6.63
CA GLN A 17 12.12 35.54 5.79
C GLN A 17 12.83 34.44 6.58
N ARG A 18 12.07 33.59 7.30
CA ARG A 18 12.63 32.36 7.85
C ARG A 18 12.95 31.43 6.67
N THR A 19 14.20 30.94 6.59
CA THR A 19 14.59 29.92 5.61
C THR A 19 13.93 28.58 5.94
N ALA A 20 13.84 27.68 4.97
CA ALA A 20 13.32 26.32 5.21
C ALA A 20 14.11 25.61 6.31
N GLU A 21 15.46 25.79 6.33
CA GLU A 21 16.33 25.22 7.40
C GLU A 21 15.92 25.72 8.79
N THR A 22 15.68 27.03 8.94
CA THR A 22 15.28 27.60 10.21
C THR A 22 13.90 27.08 10.63
N ILE A 23 12.95 26.98 9.71
CA ILE A 23 11.62 26.45 9.98
C ILE A 23 11.69 24.99 10.44
N VAL A 24 12.46 24.15 9.73
CA VAL A 24 12.64 22.73 10.08
C VAL A 24 13.30 22.59 11.45
N ALA A 25 14.39 23.33 11.72
CA ALA A 25 15.10 23.26 12.99
C ALA A 25 14.20 23.69 14.17
N ASP A 26 13.48 24.82 14.02
CA ASP A 26 12.58 25.35 15.05
C ASP A 26 11.39 24.40 15.31
N ALA A 27 10.83 23.80 14.26
CA ALA A 27 9.74 22.86 14.40
C ALA A 27 10.18 21.57 15.12
N LEU A 28 11.33 21.01 14.74
CA LEU A 28 11.89 19.81 15.41
C LEU A 28 12.20 20.07 16.89
N ALA A 29 12.66 21.28 17.26
CA ALA A 29 12.91 21.64 18.63
C ALA A 29 11.61 21.77 19.48
N GLN A 30 10.45 21.97 18.84
CA GLN A 30 9.14 22.12 19.49
C GLN A 30 8.31 20.82 19.48
N LEU A 31 8.76 19.80 18.79
CA LEU A 31 8.08 18.50 18.74
C LEU A 31 8.60 17.56 19.87
N PRO A 32 7.72 16.78 20.50
CA PRO A 32 6.27 16.68 20.25
C PRO A 32 5.50 17.89 20.78
N ALA A 33 4.53 18.37 20.00
CA ALA A 33 3.73 19.53 20.37
C ALA A 33 2.83 19.26 21.58
N GLN A 34 2.66 20.28 22.45
CA GLN A 34 1.91 20.13 23.70
C GLN A 34 0.37 20.15 23.49
N THR A 35 -0.10 20.67 22.35
CA THR A 35 -1.53 20.78 22.05
C THR A 35 -1.80 20.50 20.57
N PRO A 36 -3.01 20.03 20.20
CA PRO A 36 -3.37 19.84 18.78
C PRO A 36 -3.21 21.11 17.96
N LYS A 37 -3.56 22.28 18.52
CA LYS A 37 -3.41 23.55 17.80
C LYS A 37 -1.95 23.90 17.51
N ALA A 38 -1.05 23.67 18.49
CA ALA A 38 0.38 23.89 18.28
C ALA A 38 0.93 22.90 17.23
N PHE A 39 0.48 21.64 17.27
CA PHE A 39 0.83 20.65 16.26
C PHE A 39 0.40 21.10 14.86
N ASP A 40 -0.86 21.49 14.69
CA ASP A 40 -1.37 21.96 13.39
C ASP A 40 -0.57 23.15 12.85
N SER A 41 -0.22 24.11 13.72
CA SER A 41 0.60 25.27 13.32
C SER A 41 1.99 24.86 12.87
N LEU A 42 2.65 23.94 13.59
CA LEU A 42 3.97 23.42 13.19
C LEU A 42 3.91 22.64 11.88
N MET A 43 2.88 21.81 11.68
CA MET A 43 2.71 21.06 10.43
C MET A 43 2.41 21.98 9.25
N GLN A 44 1.66 23.05 9.46
CA GLN A 44 1.42 24.07 8.44
C GLN A 44 2.71 24.78 8.03
N GLU A 45 3.56 25.18 8.99
CA GLU A 45 4.85 25.81 8.70
C GLU A 45 5.80 24.85 7.97
N LEU A 46 5.90 23.59 8.43
CA LEU A 46 6.71 22.57 7.78
C LEU A 46 6.20 22.26 6.38
N ALA A 47 4.89 22.10 6.17
CA ALA A 47 4.32 21.83 4.86
C ALA A 47 4.59 22.99 3.88
N ALA A 48 4.60 24.23 4.36
CA ALA A 48 4.92 25.40 3.54
C ALA A 48 6.38 25.43 3.05
N THR A 49 7.28 24.64 3.62
CA THR A 49 8.65 24.47 3.08
C THR A 49 8.70 23.60 1.84
N GLY A 50 7.60 22.93 1.50
CA GLY A 50 7.46 22.10 0.30
C GLY A 50 8.44 20.94 0.22
N ALA A 51 8.88 20.63 -1.00
CA ALA A 51 9.80 19.54 -1.27
C ALA A 51 11.16 19.69 -0.57
N ASP A 52 11.64 20.93 -0.43
CA ASP A 52 12.93 21.21 0.22
C ASP A 52 12.91 20.81 1.70
N GLY A 53 11.85 21.15 2.44
CA GLY A 53 11.72 20.77 3.84
C GLY A 53 11.70 19.26 4.04
N ILE A 54 11.01 18.51 3.17
CA ILE A 54 11.03 17.03 3.21
C ILE A 54 12.44 16.50 2.93
N ARG A 55 13.14 17.01 1.91
CA ARG A 55 14.53 16.61 1.61
C ARG A 55 15.47 16.89 2.79
N MET A 56 15.33 18.05 3.42
CA MET A 56 16.13 18.42 4.59
C MET A 56 15.86 17.48 5.77
N MET A 57 14.60 17.23 6.10
CA MET A 57 14.25 16.30 7.18
C MET A 57 14.73 14.88 6.87
N ALA A 58 14.54 14.39 5.65
CA ALA A 58 15.01 13.07 5.25
C ALA A 58 16.54 12.94 5.31
N ALA A 59 17.30 14.00 5.00
CA ALA A 59 18.75 14.03 5.12
C ALA A 59 19.25 13.98 6.59
N MET A 60 18.37 14.26 7.56
CA MET A 60 18.70 14.13 9.00
C MET A 60 18.50 12.69 9.52
N LEU A 61 17.89 11.79 8.73
CA LEU A 61 17.74 10.40 9.12
C LEU A 61 19.12 9.73 9.16
N VAL A 62 19.50 9.24 10.33
CA VAL A 62 20.70 8.42 10.52
C VAL A 62 20.35 6.94 10.26
N PRO A 63 21.35 6.02 10.11
CA PRO A 63 21.05 4.60 9.98
C PRO A 63 20.05 4.14 11.05
N ALA A 64 18.98 3.48 10.65
CA ALA A 64 17.85 3.15 11.54
C ALA A 64 18.30 2.33 12.76
N ALA A 65 19.36 1.54 12.64
CA ALA A 65 19.96 0.77 13.74
C ALA A 65 20.44 1.65 14.91
N GLU A 66 20.65 2.96 14.71
CA GLU A 66 21.03 3.87 15.79
C GLU A 66 19.86 4.25 16.70
N GLY A 67 18.62 4.05 16.27
CA GLY A 67 17.41 4.33 17.06
C GLY A 67 17.16 5.81 17.36
N LYS A 68 17.67 6.74 16.53
CA LYS A 68 17.61 8.20 16.78
C LYS A 68 16.64 8.98 15.88
N ASN A 69 15.96 8.29 14.95
CA ASN A 69 15.16 8.92 13.90
C ASN A 69 13.77 9.40 14.36
N ALA A 70 13.27 8.94 15.52
CA ALA A 70 11.90 9.18 15.95
C ALA A 70 11.41 10.65 15.86
N PRO A 71 12.18 11.69 16.22
CA PRO A 71 11.72 13.08 16.08
C PRO A 71 11.51 13.49 14.62
N VAL A 72 12.41 13.09 13.74
CA VAL A 72 12.35 13.40 12.30
C VAL A 72 11.24 12.61 11.63
N GLU A 73 11.13 11.31 11.92
CA GLU A 73 10.05 10.46 11.43
C GLU A 73 8.67 11.00 11.85
N TYR A 74 8.55 11.44 13.11
CA TYR A 74 7.32 12.06 13.61
C TYR A 74 6.97 13.35 12.86
N ALA A 75 7.96 14.21 12.56
CA ALA A 75 7.76 15.43 11.80
C ALA A 75 7.32 15.13 10.35
N ILE A 76 8.02 14.24 9.64
CA ILE A 76 7.68 13.84 8.27
C ILE A 76 6.25 13.25 8.23
N ASN A 77 5.92 12.32 9.13
CA ASN A 77 4.59 11.72 9.21
C ASN A 77 3.51 12.78 9.50
N GLY A 78 3.79 13.73 10.39
CA GLY A 78 2.89 14.83 10.70
C GLY A 78 2.59 15.70 9.49
N VAL A 79 3.62 16.09 8.73
CA VAL A 79 3.48 16.87 7.49
C VAL A 79 2.65 16.09 6.45
N VAL A 80 2.97 14.80 6.23
CA VAL A 80 2.22 13.95 5.29
C VAL A 80 0.76 13.86 5.69
N SER A 81 0.47 13.61 6.97
CA SER A 81 -0.90 13.57 7.48
C SER A 81 -1.61 14.93 7.32
N TYR A 82 -0.90 16.03 7.54
CA TYR A 82 -1.44 17.37 7.39
C TYR A 82 -1.88 17.67 5.96
N VAL A 83 -1.06 17.30 4.95
CA VAL A 83 -1.34 17.64 3.55
C VAL A 83 -2.38 16.72 2.89
N THR A 84 -2.77 15.61 3.52
CA THR A 84 -3.84 14.72 3.00
C THR A 84 -5.25 15.30 3.20
N ALA A 85 -5.41 16.37 3.98
CA ALA A 85 -6.70 17.01 4.16
C ALA A 85 -7.11 17.80 2.90
N ALA A 86 -8.43 17.84 2.64
CA ALA A 86 -8.99 18.55 1.50
C ALA A 86 -8.57 20.04 1.47
N GLY A 87 -8.34 20.56 0.28
CA GLY A 87 -7.91 21.94 0.04
C GLY A 87 -6.41 22.19 0.20
N ARG A 88 -5.60 21.12 0.29
CA ARG A 88 -4.14 21.18 0.41
C ARG A 88 -3.40 20.47 -0.73
N GLU A 89 -4.05 20.31 -1.87
CA GLU A 89 -3.57 19.51 -3.01
C GLU A 89 -2.22 19.99 -3.55
N GLU A 90 -2.00 21.32 -3.59
CA GLU A 90 -0.72 21.92 -4.03
C GLU A 90 0.40 21.60 -3.04
N LEU A 91 0.15 21.72 -1.73
CA LEU A 91 1.13 21.33 -0.72
C LEU A 91 1.42 19.83 -0.81
N ALA A 92 0.39 19.00 -0.97
CA ALA A 92 0.55 17.56 -1.13
C ALA A 92 1.43 17.21 -2.33
N ARG A 93 1.30 17.92 -3.45
CA ARG A 93 2.14 17.73 -4.63
C ARG A 93 3.61 17.98 -4.33
N GLU A 94 3.93 19.09 -3.66
CA GLU A 94 5.31 19.42 -3.28
C GLU A 94 5.89 18.40 -2.28
N ILE A 95 5.08 17.98 -1.31
CA ILE A 95 5.51 16.97 -0.33
C ILE A 95 5.78 15.62 -1.01
N ARG A 96 4.94 15.17 -1.96
CA ARG A 96 5.20 13.95 -2.75
C ARG A 96 6.50 14.04 -3.55
N ALA A 97 6.76 15.20 -4.18
CA ALA A 97 8.02 15.41 -4.90
C ALA A 97 9.23 15.27 -3.95
N GLY A 98 9.18 15.92 -2.77
CA GLY A 98 10.22 15.80 -1.76
C GLY A 98 10.41 14.36 -1.24
N LEU A 99 9.32 13.62 -1.01
CA LEU A 99 9.38 12.21 -0.61
C LEU A 99 9.98 11.32 -1.70
N THR A 100 9.60 11.55 -2.96
CA THR A 100 10.16 10.82 -4.11
C THR A 100 11.67 10.98 -4.18
N ASP A 101 12.16 12.21 -4.05
CA ASP A 101 13.59 12.52 -4.04
C ASP A 101 14.28 11.88 -2.82
N ALA A 102 13.66 11.95 -1.65
CA ALA A 102 14.17 11.38 -0.42
C ALA A 102 14.29 9.84 -0.48
N VAL A 103 13.28 9.15 -1.04
CA VAL A 103 13.34 7.69 -1.29
C VAL A 103 14.50 7.35 -2.21
N ALA A 104 14.72 8.14 -3.26
CA ALA A 104 15.79 7.90 -4.22
C ALA A 104 17.19 8.16 -3.63
N ALA A 105 17.31 9.15 -2.74
CA ALA A 105 18.57 9.53 -2.09
C ALA A 105 18.95 8.63 -0.90
N SER A 106 17.98 8.00 -0.25
CA SER A 106 18.22 7.17 0.92
C SER A 106 18.95 5.87 0.54
N THR A 107 20.01 5.53 1.29
CA THR A 107 20.79 4.30 1.13
C THR A 107 20.53 3.28 2.24
N ASP A 108 19.97 3.70 3.37
CA ASP A 108 19.56 2.82 4.47
C ASP A 108 18.16 2.23 4.16
N LYS A 109 18.08 0.90 4.05
CA LYS A 109 16.84 0.22 3.65
C LYS A 109 15.65 0.46 4.60
N PRO A 110 15.81 0.42 5.92
CA PRO A 110 14.73 0.78 6.84
C PRO A 110 14.24 2.22 6.66
N ASN A 111 15.15 3.20 6.50
CA ASN A 111 14.77 4.59 6.24
C ASN A 111 14.05 4.72 4.89
N GLN A 112 14.51 4.00 3.88
CA GLN A 112 13.88 3.96 2.56
C GLN A 112 12.46 3.35 2.64
N ALA A 113 12.28 2.29 3.43
CA ALA A 113 10.98 1.68 3.70
C ALA A 113 10.02 2.65 4.43
N PHE A 114 10.54 3.39 5.44
CA PHE A 114 9.77 4.43 6.10
C PHE A 114 9.30 5.49 5.09
N LEU A 115 10.20 6.02 4.26
CA LEU A 115 9.88 7.05 3.27
C LEU A 115 8.87 6.56 2.22
N LEU A 116 8.99 5.29 1.75
CA LEU A 116 7.98 4.66 0.87
C LEU A 116 6.62 4.58 1.56
N SER A 117 6.59 4.23 2.86
CA SER A 117 5.34 4.20 3.63
C SER A 117 4.72 5.58 3.79
N GLN A 118 5.53 6.63 3.91
CA GLN A 118 5.02 8.01 3.95
C GLN A 118 4.48 8.43 2.57
N LEU A 119 5.17 8.09 1.48
CA LEU A 119 4.71 8.36 0.12
C LEU A 119 3.38 7.66 -0.16
N GLN A 120 3.21 6.41 0.29
CA GLN A 120 1.98 5.63 0.18
C GLN A 120 0.74 6.38 0.71
N LEU A 121 0.89 7.15 1.81
CA LEU A 121 -0.23 7.84 2.46
C LEU A 121 -0.79 9.01 1.62
N CYS A 122 0.01 9.56 0.71
CA CYS A 122 -0.37 10.73 -0.07
C CYS A 122 -0.20 10.57 -1.59
N ALA A 123 0.27 9.39 -2.06
CA ALA A 123 0.55 9.13 -3.47
C ALA A 123 -0.68 9.24 -4.37
N THR A 124 -0.43 9.62 -5.60
CA THR A 124 -1.36 9.53 -6.74
C THR A 124 -0.74 8.60 -7.80
N ALA A 125 -1.45 8.35 -8.88
CA ALA A 125 -0.92 7.54 -9.98
C ALA A 125 0.40 8.11 -10.57
N ALA A 126 0.69 9.39 -10.36
CA ALA A 126 1.95 10.00 -10.81
C ALA A 126 3.18 9.43 -10.11
N GLU A 127 3.03 8.97 -8.86
CA GLU A 127 4.11 8.38 -8.07
C GLU A 127 4.25 6.86 -8.26
N ALA A 128 3.37 6.21 -9.04
CA ALA A 128 3.45 4.77 -9.32
C ALA A 128 4.82 4.28 -9.80
N PRO A 129 5.57 5.01 -10.67
CA PRO A 129 6.91 4.60 -11.10
C PRO A 129 7.91 4.45 -9.94
N VAL A 130 7.73 5.22 -8.85
CA VAL A 130 8.59 5.08 -7.64
C VAL A 130 8.37 3.71 -7.01
N PHE A 131 7.13 3.30 -6.82
CA PHE A 131 6.79 2.00 -6.25
C PHE A 131 7.22 0.85 -7.17
N VAL A 132 6.97 0.96 -8.49
CA VAL A 132 7.40 -0.07 -9.46
C VAL A 132 8.91 -0.32 -9.39
N LYS A 133 9.72 0.74 -9.24
CA LYS A 133 11.18 0.64 -9.14
C LYS A 133 11.64 -0.27 -7.99
N TYR A 134 10.91 -0.28 -6.88
CA TYR A 134 11.29 -1.03 -5.67
C TYR A 134 10.50 -2.33 -5.48
N ALA A 135 9.55 -2.65 -6.36
CA ALA A 135 8.72 -3.84 -6.25
C ALA A 135 9.49 -5.18 -6.37
N ALA A 136 10.70 -5.17 -6.95
CA ALA A 136 11.57 -6.35 -7.04
C ALA A 136 12.71 -6.35 -6.01
N ASP A 137 12.80 -5.35 -5.11
CA ASP A 137 13.82 -5.29 -4.07
C ASP A 137 13.42 -6.19 -2.90
N GLU A 138 14.31 -7.08 -2.46
CA GLU A 138 14.03 -8.08 -1.42
C GLU A 138 13.48 -7.46 -0.11
N TYR A 139 13.98 -6.30 0.29
CA TYR A 139 13.55 -5.62 1.52
C TYR A 139 12.35 -4.69 1.31
N LEU A 140 12.30 -4.03 0.16
CA LEU A 140 11.35 -2.93 -0.10
C LEU A 140 10.09 -3.36 -0.84
N ALA A 141 10.05 -4.58 -1.41
CA ALA A 141 8.94 -5.06 -2.24
C ALA A 141 7.58 -4.92 -1.56
N ASP A 142 7.46 -5.32 -0.28
CA ASP A 142 6.19 -5.24 0.45
C ASP A 142 5.69 -3.78 0.57
N TYR A 143 6.58 -2.84 0.90
CA TYR A 143 6.25 -1.41 0.99
C TYR A 143 5.85 -0.83 -0.36
N ALA A 144 6.59 -1.20 -1.40
CA ALA A 144 6.35 -0.74 -2.77
C ALA A 144 5.02 -1.26 -3.33
N VAL A 145 4.75 -2.56 -3.20
CA VAL A 145 3.50 -3.16 -3.69
C VAL A 145 2.30 -2.66 -2.89
N ARG A 146 2.42 -2.45 -1.57
CA ARG A 146 1.37 -1.80 -0.76
C ARG A 146 1.11 -0.37 -1.24
N GLY A 147 2.15 0.37 -1.62
CA GLY A 147 2.02 1.67 -2.26
C GLY A 147 1.15 1.61 -3.51
N LEU A 148 1.40 0.65 -4.40
CA LEU A 148 0.58 0.43 -5.59
C LEU A 148 -0.86 0.02 -5.24
N ILE A 149 -1.06 -0.86 -4.26
CA ILE A 149 -2.40 -1.31 -3.85
C ILE A 149 -3.25 -0.14 -3.35
N SER A 150 -2.68 0.73 -2.51
CA SER A 150 -3.41 1.85 -1.90
C SER A 150 -3.60 3.04 -2.84
N THR A 151 -2.79 3.15 -3.88
CA THR A 151 -2.87 4.26 -4.84
C THR A 151 -3.94 3.98 -5.90
N PRO A 152 -4.91 4.87 -6.11
CA PRO A 152 -5.88 4.74 -7.21
C PRO A 152 -5.22 4.81 -8.57
N GLY A 153 -5.72 4.03 -9.54
CA GLY A 153 -5.29 4.11 -10.95
C GLY A 153 -3.98 3.38 -11.28
N THR A 154 -3.49 2.50 -10.39
CA THR A 154 -2.22 1.73 -10.56
C THR A 154 -2.45 0.27 -10.96
N ASP A 155 -3.61 -0.06 -11.44
CA ASP A 155 -3.97 -1.42 -11.83
C ASP A 155 -3.07 -1.94 -12.96
N GLY A 156 -2.72 -1.05 -13.91
CA GLY A 156 -1.83 -1.36 -15.04
C GLY A 156 -0.42 -1.71 -14.60
N GLU A 157 0.13 -1.00 -13.64
CA GLU A 157 1.46 -1.24 -13.08
C GLU A 157 1.53 -2.59 -12.35
N ILE A 158 0.49 -2.93 -11.58
CA ILE A 158 0.41 -4.24 -10.91
C ILE A 158 0.32 -5.36 -11.94
N LEU A 159 -0.52 -5.21 -12.98
CA LEU A 159 -0.61 -6.20 -14.05
C LEU A 159 0.71 -6.37 -14.79
N ALA A 160 1.41 -5.29 -15.09
CA ALA A 160 2.72 -5.34 -15.72
C ALA A 160 3.78 -6.07 -14.86
N LEU A 161 3.75 -5.86 -13.54
CA LEU A 161 4.62 -6.59 -12.60
C LEU A 161 4.30 -8.09 -12.58
N ILE A 162 3.01 -8.46 -12.60
CA ILE A 162 2.56 -9.85 -12.66
C ILE A 162 3.03 -10.52 -13.95
N ASP A 163 2.86 -9.85 -15.09
CA ASP A 163 3.25 -10.38 -16.40
C ASP A 163 4.78 -10.52 -16.54
N ALA A 164 5.53 -9.64 -15.90
CA ALA A 164 7.00 -9.67 -15.89
C ALA A 164 7.58 -10.69 -14.90
N SER A 165 6.79 -11.22 -13.96
CA SER A 165 7.28 -12.13 -12.93
C SER A 165 7.68 -13.49 -13.52
N PRO A 166 8.95 -13.93 -13.34
CA PRO A 166 9.44 -15.21 -13.90
C PRO A 166 8.88 -16.43 -13.16
N ALA A 167 8.36 -16.26 -11.96
CA ALA A 167 7.85 -17.31 -11.08
C ALA A 167 6.60 -16.83 -10.33
N PRO A 168 5.82 -17.76 -9.73
CA PRO A 168 4.72 -17.41 -8.85
C PRO A 168 5.17 -16.51 -7.71
N ASP A 169 4.47 -15.39 -7.52
CA ASP A 169 4.76 -14.38 -6.51
C ASP A 169 3.55 -14.15 -5.60
N ALA A 170 3.73 -14.40 -4.31
CA ALA A 170 2.66 -14.28 -3.31
C ALA A 170 2.20 -12.83 -3.11
N LEU A 171 3.13 -11.88 -3.15
CA LEU A 171 2.84 -10.47 -2.94
C LEU A 171 2.08 -9.87 -4.11
N LEU A 172 2.46 -10.22 -5.35
CA LEU A 172 1.74 -9.80 -6.55
C LEU A 172 0.37 -10.47 -6.66
N ALA A 173 0.24 -11.74 -6.25
CA ALA A 173 -1.06 -12.39 -6.14
C ALA A 173 -1.96 -11.67 -5.12
N TYR A 174 -1.41 -11.28 -3.97
CA TYR A 174 -2.12 -10.48 -2.99
C TYR A 174 -2.57 -9.14 -3.56
N ALA A 175 -1.71 -8.45 -4.33
CA ALA A 175 -2.06 -7.20 -4.98
C ALA A 175 -3.22 -7.36 -5.98
N ALA A 176 -3.20 -8.41 -6.80
CA ALA A 176 -4.29 -8.74 -7.71
C ALA A 176 -5.61 -9.00 -6.96
N ALA A 177 -5.54 -9.67 -5.80
CA ALA A 177 -6.69 -9.93 -4.95
C ALA A 177 -7.31 -8.65 -4.37
N GLU A 178 -6.47 -7.78 -3.80
CA GLU A 178 -6.93 -6.54 -3.15
C GLU A 178 -7.54 -5.55 -4.16
N LYS A 179 -6.94 -5.43 -5.32
CA LYS A 179 -7.45 -4.60 -6.43
C LYS A 179 -8.53 -5.30 -7.26
N ARG A 180 -8.82 -6.59 -7.01
CA ARG A 180 -9.78 -7.41 -7.76
C ARG A 180 -9.52 -7.43 -9.27
N LEU A 181 -8.26 -7.58 -9.66
CA LEU A 181 -7.81 -7.49 -11.04
C LEU A 181 -8.15 -8.77 -11.82
N ALA A 182 -9.31 -8.82 -12.45
CA ALA A 182 -9.73 -9.96 -13.26
C ALA A 182 -8.76 -10.25 -14.42
N ALA A 183 -8.10 -9.22 -14.95
CA ALA A 183 -7.09 -9.37 -16.00
C ALA A 183 -5.86 -10.16 -15.56
N ALA A 184 -5.60 -10.30 -14.25
CA ALA A 184 -4.52 -11.13 -13.72
C ALA A 184 -4.82 -12.65 -13.77
N GLU A 185 -6.07 -13.08 -14.01
CA GLU A 185 -6.49 -14.48 -13.94
C GLU A 185 -5.61 -15.43 -14.75
N PRO A 186 -5.22 -15.15 -16.02
CA PRO A 186 -4.37 -16.05 -16.79
C PRO A 186 -3.02 -16.34 -16.12
N ALA A 187 -2.36 -15.32 -15.56
CA ALA A 187 -1.09 -15.47 -14.84
C ALA A 187 -1.31 -16.24 -13.52
N LEU A 188 -2.35 -15.91 -12.77
CA LEU A 188 -2.70 -16.59 -11.53
C LEU A 188 -3.00 -18.08 -11.76
N LEU A 189 -3.70 -18.44 -12.84
CA LEU A 189 -3.94 -19.83 -13.20
C LEU A 189 -2.65 -20.58 -13.55
N LYS A 190 -1.72 -19.93 -14.26
CA LYS A 190 -0.39 -20.48 -14.52
C LYS A 190 0.38 -20.70 -13.21
N TRP A 191 0.35 -19.75 -12.29
CA TRP A 191 1.00 -19.85 -10.98
C TRP A 191 0.35 -20.92 -10.09
N ALA A 192 -0.97 -21.06 -10.12
CA ALA A 192 -1.68 -22.12 -9.40
C ALA A 192 -1.26 -23.53 -9.84
N ALA A 193 -0.93 -23.69 -11.12
CA ALA A 193 -0.49 -24.96 -11.71
C ALA A 193 1.02 -25.25 -11.50
N ASP A 194 1.81 -24.28 -11.03
CA ASP A 194 3.26 -24.47 -10.86
C ASP A 194 3.54 -25.43 -9.68
N PRO A 195 4.18 -26.58 -9.92
CA PRO A 195 4.50 -27.54 -8.87
C PRO A 195 5.56 -27.03 -7.89
N LYS A 196 6.33 -25.99 -8.26
CA LYS A 196 7.35 -25.38 -7.43
C LYS A 196 6.79 -24.30 -6.48
N ALA A 197 5.54 -23.88 -6.70
CA ALA A 197 4.91 -22.91 -5.81
C ALA A 197 4.74 -23.47 -4.40
N GLY A 198 5.36 -22.83 -3.42
CA GLY A 198 5.25 -23.17 -2.00
C GLY A 198 3.85 -22.87 -1.44
N THR A 199 3.58 -23.40 -0.24
CA THR A 199 2.27 -23.23 0.43
C THR A 199 1.83 -21.78 0.55
N PRO A 200 2.66 -20.81 1.03
CA PRO A 200 2.23 -19.41 1.14
C PRO A 200 1.87 -18.79 -0.21
N THR A 201 2.62 -19.13 -1.25
CA THR A 201 2.34 -18.65 -2.61
C THR A 201 1.04 -19.23 -3.16
N LYS A 202 0.80 -20.54 -2.97
CA LYS A 202 -0.47 -21.18 -3.38
C LYS A 202 -1.66 -20.57 -2.66
N GLU A 203 -1.55 -20.33 -1.34
CA GLU A 203 -2.59 -19.67 -0.57
C GLU A 203 -2.94 -18.29 -1.16
N ALA A 204 -1.92 -17.44 -1.41
CA ALA A 204 -2.11 -16.13 -2.00
C ALA A 204 -2.76 -16.20 -3.40
N VAL A 205 -2.29 -17.11 -4.24
CA VAL A 205 -2.83 -17.31 -5.61
C VAL A 205 -4.26 -17.81 -5.57
N TYR A 206 -4.60 -18.79 -4.72
CA TYR A 206 -5.97 -19.28 -4.61
C TYR A 206 -6.91 -18.20 -4.06
N ASN A 207 -6.48 -17.44 -3.06
CA ASN A 207 -7.23 -16.29 -2.57
C ASN A 207 -7.46 -15.25 -3.67
N ALA A 208 -6.44 -14.97 -4.49
CA ALA A 208 -6.59 -14.04 -5.61
C ALA A 208 -7.61 -14.56 -6.63
N LEU A 209 -7.54 -15.83 -7.02
CA LEU A 209 -8.53 -16.46 -7.92
C LEU A 209 -9.93 -16.44 -7.32
N ALA A 210 -10.07 -16.60 -6.00
CA ALA A 210 -11.36 -16.46 -5.32
C ALA A 210 -11.94 -15.05 -5.44
N LYS A 211 -11.11 -14.01 -5.29
CA LYS A 211 -11.53 -12.60 -5.28
C LYS A 211 -11.72 -12.01 -6.69
N CYS A 212 -10.86 -12.35 -7.66
CA CYS A 212 -10.88 -11.74 -8.99
C CYS A 212 -11.05 -12.73 -10.16
N GLY A 213 -10.96 -14.05 -9.93
CA GLY A 213 -11.11 -15.07 -10.98
C GLY A 213 -12.52 -15.11 -11.58
N THR A 214 -12.60 -15.62 -12.81
CA THR A 214 -13.86 -15.84 -13.54
C THR A 214 -14.32 -17.30 -13.44
N ALA A 215 -15.28 -17.69 -14.28
CA ALA A 215 -15.69 -19.09 -14.40
C ALA A 215 -14.55 -20.03 -14.86
N ALA A 216 -13.47 -19.51 -15.44
CA ALA A 216 -12.29 -20.28 -15.81
C ALA A 216 -11.55 -20.85 -14.60
N SER A 217 -11.60 -20.14 -13.45
CA SER A 217 -10.98 -20.57 -12.18
C SER A 217 -11.76 -21.68 -11.45
N ILE A 218 -13.01 -21.98 -11.83
CA ILE A 218 -13.84 -22.99 -11.15
C ILE A 218 -13.18 -24.37 -11.18
N ALA A 219 -12.79 -24.85 -12.36
CA ALA A 219 -12.22 -26.19 -12.49
C ALA A 219 -10.83 -26.32 -11.84
N PRO A 220 -9.88 -25.37 -12.00
CA PRO A 220 -8.60 -25.41 -11.30
C PRO A 220 -8.73 -25.42 -9.77
N LEU A 221 -9.57 -24.54 -9.20
CA LEU A 221 -9.78 -24.52 -7.74
C LEU A 221 -10.53 -25.77 -7.25
N ALA A 222 -11.48 -26.31 -8.02
CA ALA A 222 -12.12 -27.57 -7.70
C ALA A 222 -11.12 -28.73 -7.65
N ALA A 223 -10.17 -28.77 -8.60
CA ALA A 223 -9.11 -29.78 -8.62
C ALA A 223 -8.18 -29.66 -7.40
N ALA A 224 -7.79 -28.46 -7.04
CA ALA A 224 -6.97 -28.19 -5.85
C ALA A 224 -7.71 -28.57 -4.55
N ALA A 225 -8.97 -28.16 -4.39
CA ALA A 225 -9.80 -28.53 -3.24
C ALA A 225 -9.99 -30.06 -3.14
N LYS A 226 -10.17 -30.76 -4.27
CA LYS A 226 -10.28 -32.22 -4.30
C LYS A 226 -8.96 -32.90 -3.93
N ALA A 227 -7.81 -32.38 -4.36
CA ALA A 227 -6.49 -32.89 -3.98
C ALA A 227 -6.26 -32.80 -2.45
N ASP A 228 -6.79 -31.76 -1.82
CA ASP A 228 -6.80 -31.56 -0.37
C ASP A 228 -7.92 -32.35 0.35
N GLY A 229 -8.66 -33.22 -0.38
CA GLY A 229 -9.80 -33.97 0.20
C GLY A 229 -10.96 -33.10 0.68
N TYR A 230 -11.05 -31.86 0.15
CA TYR A 230 -11.97 -30.81 0.60
C TYR A 230 -11.77 -30.42 2.08
N ALA A 231 -10.60 -30.65 2.63
CA ALA A 231 -10.21 -30.15 3.94
C ALA A 231 -9.80 -28.67 3.86
N PHE A 232 -9.90 -27.96 4.98
CA PHE A 232 -9.31 -26.63 5.10
C PHE A 232 -7.84 -26.80 5.49
N THR A 233 -6.98 -26.62 4.52
CA THR A 233 -5.51 -26.75 4.65
C THR A 233 -4.85 -25.37 4.65
N LYS A 234 -3.52 -25.34 4.82
CA LYS A 234 -2.75 -24.08 4.77
C LYS A 234 -2.76 -23.41 3.39
N THR A 235 -3.06 -24.13 2.32
CA THR A 235 -3.23 -23.54 0.98
C THR A 235 -4.58 -22.87 0.80
N ASP A 236 -5.52 -23.21 1.67
CA ASP A 236 -6.92 -22.79 1.63
C ASP A 236 -7.64 -23.02 0.29
N ALA A 237 -7.23 -24.04 -0.46
CA ALA A 237 -7.83 -24.36 -1.77
C ALA A 237 -9.35 -24.58 -1.67
N THR A 238 -9.82 -25.25 -0.61
CA THR A 238 -11.24 -25.49 -0.39
C THR A 238 -12.00 -24.19 -0.07
N GLY A 239 -11.45 -23.33 0.80
CA GLY A 239 -12.03 -22.04 1.12
C GLY A 239 -12.10 -21.12 -0.10
N ALA A 240 -11.01 -21.04 -0.86
CA ALA A 240 -10.94 -20.27 -2.10
C ALA A 240 -11.96 -20.75 -3.14
N TYR A 241 -12.09 -22.08 -3.30
CA TYR A 241 -13.08 -22.65 -4.22
C TYR A 241 -14.52 -22.28 -3.82
N VAL A 242 -14.87 -22.44 -2.55
CA VAL A 242 -16.21 -22.07 -2.01
C VAL A 242 -16.45 -20.58 -2.18
N ALA A 243 -15.47 -19.73 -1.85
CA ALA A 243 -15.57 -18.28 -1.98
C ALA A 243 -15.77 -17.84 -3.46
N LEU A 244 -15.02 -18.44 -4.40
CA LEU A 244 -15.23 -18.20 -5.84
C LEU A 244 -16.65 -18.54 -6.26
N LEU A 245 -17.15 -19.74 -5.87
CA LEU A 245 -18.51 -20.18 -6.23
C LEU A 245 -19.55 -19.24 -5.67
N ALA A 246 -19.43 -18.82 -4.41
CA ALA A 246 -20.36 -17.89 -3.76
C ALA A 246 -20.41 -16.55 -4.52
N ARG A 247 -19.26 -15.98 -4.82
CA ARG A 247 -19.16 -14.71 -5.55
C ARG A 247 -19.75 -14.79 -6.95
N LEU A 248 -19.42 -15.85 -7.70
CA LEU A 248 -19.91 -16.02 -9.07
C LEU A 248 -21.39 -16.39 -9.12
N ALA A 249 -21.90 -17.19 -8.17
CA ALA A 249 -23.31 -17.52 -8.07
C ALA A 249 -24.14 -16.28 -7.76
N ALA A 250 -23.71 -15.43 -6.82
CA ALA A 250 -24.35 -14.15 -6.52
C ALA A 250 -24.40 -13.21 -7.75
N ALA A 251 -23.43 -13.35 -8.67
CA ALA A 251 -23.44 -12.66 -9.96
C ALA A 251 -24.24 -13.39 -11.06
N GLY A 252 -25.01 -14.44 -10.73
CA GLY A 252 -25.86 -15.16 -11.66
C GLY A 252 -25.15 -16.20 -12.53
N ASN A 253 -23.90 -16.58 -12.20
CA ASN A 253 -23.14 -17.54 -12.99
C ASN A 253 -23.69 -18.97 -12.82
N SER A 254 -24.32 -19.53 -13.85
CA SER A 254 -24.93 -20.85 -13.82
C SER A 254 -23.93 -21.99 -13.58
N LYS A 255 -22.67 -21.87 -14.06
CA LYS A 255 -21.62 -22.87 -13.82
C LYS A 255 -21.25 -22.93 -12.33
N ALA A 256 -21.16 -21.76 -11.67
CA ALA A 256 -20.88 -21.69 -10.24
C ALA A 256 -22.03 -22.31 -9.43
N VAL A 257 -23.29 -22.02 -9.77
CA VAL A 257 -24.47 -22.62 -9.13
C VAL A 257 -24.46 -24.15 -9.32
N ALA A 258 -24.16 -24.64 -10.53
CA ALA A 258 -24.06 -26.07 -10.79
C ALA A 258 -22.94 -26.75 -9.98
N ALA A 259 -21.79 -26.10 -9.87
CA ALA A 259 -20.66 -26.58 -9.06
C ALA A 259 -21.01 -26.58 -7.55
N ALA A 260 -21.69 -25.55 -7.04
CA ALA A 260 -22.15 -25.50 -5.67
C ALA A 260 -23.17 -26.61 -5.34
N LYS A 261 -24.09 -26.93 -6.29
CA LYS A 261 -24.99 -28.08 -6.17
C LYS A 261 -24.22 -29.40 -6.05
N ALA A 262 -23.10 -29.55 -6.77
CA ALA A 262 -22.25 -30.74 -6.69
C ALA A 262 -21.60 -30.93 -5.31
N LEU A 263 -21.31 -29.84 -4.58
CA LEU A 263 -20.75 -29.90 -3.20
C LEU A 263 -21.74 -30.47 -2.18
N ARG A 264 -23.03 -30.51 -2.48
CA ARG A 264 -24.09 -31.01 -1.58
C ARG A 264 -24.17 -32.54 -1.53
N LYS A 265 -23.43 -33.24 -2.40
CA LYS A 265 -23.52 -34.72 -2.51
C LYS A 265 -23.07 -35.42 -1.23
N THR A 266 -23.68 -36.59 -0.97
CA THR A 266 -23.25 -37.51 0.08
C THR A 266 -21.77 -37.89 -0.15
N GLY A 267 -20.95 -37.86 0.91
CA GLY A 267 -19.51 -38.11 0.84
C GLY A 267 -18.64 -36.82 0.88
N MET A 268 -19.22 -35.65 0.65
CA MET A 268 -18.50 -34.39 0.94
C MET A 268 -18.47 -34.08 2.44
N PRO A 269 -17.44 -33.41 2.96
CA PRO A 269 -17.41 -32.94 4.37
C PRO A 269 -18.64 -32.10 4.70
N GLN A 270 -19.10 -32.18 5.95
CA GLN A 270 -20.37 -31.53 6.36
C GLN A 270 -20.32 -30.01 6.14
N ASN A 271 -19.21 -29.35 6.49
CA ASN A 271 -19.00 -27.90 6.30
C ASN A 271 -19.05 -27.51 4.81
N VAL A 272 -18.47 -28.31 3.92
CA VAL A 272 -18.49 -28.09 2.47
C VAL A 272 -19.91 -28.25 1.91
N ARG A 273 -20.66 -29.26 2.42
CA ARG A 273 -22.08 -29.44 2.02
C ARG A 273 -22.95 -28.26 2.48
N ALA A 274 -22.69 -27.77 3.69
CA ALA A 274 -23.39 -26.61 4.23
C ALA A 274 -23.09 -25.35 3.39
N ALA A 275 -21.83 -25.13 3.02
CA ALA A 275 -21.44 -24.03 2.15
C ALA A 275 -22.11 -24.14 0.77
N GLY A 276 -22.08 -25.33 0.14
CA GLY A 276 -22.76 -25.55 -1.14
C GLY A 276 -24.28 -25.33 -1.07
N LEU A 277 -24.92 -25.66 0.07
CA LEU A 277 -26.35 -25.36 0.29
C LEU A 277 -26.59 -23.86 0.41
N GLY A 278 -25.80 -23.13 1.22
CA GLY A 278 -25.87 -21.68 1.36
C GLY A 278 -25.77 -20.94 0.04
N ILE A 279 -24.81 -21.33 -0.82
CA ILE A 279 -24.61 -20.73 -2.15
C ILE A 279 -25.83 -20.94 -3.07
N VAL A 280 -26.51 -22.08 -2.96
CA VAL A 280 -27.66 -22.41 -3.82
C VAL A 280 -28.96 -21.73 -3.36
N LEU A 281 -29.06 -21.40 -2.07
CA LEU A 281 -30.26 -20.78 -1.49
C LEU A 281 -30.20 -19.25 -1.45
N GLY A 282 -29.00 -18.64 -1.41
CA GLY A 282 -28.79 -17.20 -1.39
C GLY A 282 -28.59 -16.62 -2.75
#